data_d20e91180ae3e43489dabce3b4815f0e
#
_entry.id   d20e91180ae3e43489dabce3b4815f0e
#
_cell.length_a   1.000
_cell.length_b   1.000
_cell.length_c   1.000
_cell.angle_alpha   90.00
_cell.angle_beta   90.00
_cell.angle_gamma   90.00
#
_symmetry.space_group_name_H-M   'P 1'
#
loop_
_entity.id
_entity.type
_entity.pdbx_description
1 polymer ?
#
loop_
_entity_poly.entity_id
_entity_poly.type
_entity_poly.pdbx_seq_one_letter_code
_entity_poly.pdbx_strand_id
1 'polypeptide(L)'
;MTTKFVEINLCKSCNQNLNYKKFRKINKLTKGPNKVKYVGWTDINGGKRFSKCKSCEIDRARNRYSVNPIPQMLSNSQITAKIKGIANNITASDLEEIWLKNNRCPVLDTPFEIGYKDGKSKNLAPSLDRSVPKKGYIKDNLLIVSDIVNRMKQDSTLEDMEKILKYYTKLLKKMINISNLINIIKLND
;
A
#
# COMPACT_ATOMS: atom_id res chain seq x y z
N MET A 1 -37.56 4.82 23.28
CA MET A 1 -37.16 3.65 22.44
C MET A 1 -36.00 2.93 23.13
N THR A 2 -36.28 1.75 23.72
CA THR A 2 -35.26 0.92 24.39
C THR A 2 -34.29 0.36 23.35
N THR A 3 -33.03 0.80 23.38
CA THR A 3 -31.97 0.25 22.55
C THR A 3 -31.70 -1.21 22.95
N LYS A 4 -32.09 -2.18 22.13
CA LYS A 4 -31.72 -3.58 22.34
C LYS A 4 -30.22 -3.75 22.14
N PHE A 5 -29.51 -4.17 23.17
CA PHE A 5 -28.11 -4.56 23.12
C PHE A 5 -28.03 -6.00 22.58
N VAL A 6 -27.16 -6.24 21.61
CA VAL A 6 -26.99 -7.56 21.02
C VAL A 6 -25.52 -7.98 21.02
N GLU A 7 -25.28 -9.24 21.35
CA GLU A 7 -23.95 -9.85 21.32
C GLU A 7 -23.59 -10.35 19.92
N ILE A 8 -24.60 -10.84 19.19
CA ILE A 8 -24.48 -11.36 17.83
C ILE A 8 -25.33 -10.49 16.92
N ASN A 9 -24.80 -10.15 15.74
CA ASN A 9 -25.57 -9.42 14.73
C ASN A 9 -25.27 -9.93 13.32
N LEU A 10 -26.25 -9.76 12.44
CA LEU A 10 -26.17 -10.12 11.04
C LEU A 10 -25.28 -9.12 10.27
N CYS A 11 -24.25 -9.62 9.62
CA CYS A 11 -23.49 -8.81 8.65
C CYS A 11 -24.32 -8.58 7.38
N LYS A 12 -24.65 -7.33 7.07
CA LYS A 12 -25.42 -6.98 5.85
C LYS A 12 -24.71 -7.27 4.52
N SER A 13 -23.48 -7.76 4.55
CA SER A 13 -22.70 -8.05 3.35
C SER A 13 -22.55 -9.54 3.09
N CYS A 14 -22.21 -10.35 4.10
CA CYS A 14 -22.05 -11.80 3.95
C CYS A 14 -23.22 -12.62 4.54
N ASN A 15 -24.22 -11.95 5.11
CA ASN A 15 -25.41 -12.55 5.74
C ASN A 15 -25.08 -13.56 6.86
N GLN A 16 -23.92 -13.44 7.50
CA GLN A 16 -23.52 -14.27 8.62
C GLN A 16 -23.85 -13.61 9.95
N ASN A 17 -24.37 -14.38 10.89
CA ASN A 17 -24.53 -13.98 12.29
C ASN A 17 -23.18 -14.03 12.99
N LEU A 18 -22.65 -12.90 13.39
CA LEU A 18 -21.30 -12.75 13.92
C LEU A 18 -21.30 -12.03 15.27
N ASN A 19 -20.38 -12.45 16.16
CA ASN A 19 -20.16 -11.74 17.41
C ASN A 19 -19.78 -10.26 17.16
N TYR A 20 -20.22 -9.36 18.05
CA TYR A 20 -20.05 -7.93 17.93
C TYR A 20 -18.57 -7.51 17.72
N LYS A 21 -17.59 -8.27 18.23
CA LYS A 21 -16.15 -8.01 18.07
C LYS A 21 -15.69 -8.11 16.62
N LYS A 22 -16.42 -8.81 15.77
CA LYS A 22 -16.15 -8.93 14.31
C LYS A 22 -16.58 -7.67 13.53
N PHE A 23 -17.25 -6.71 14.17
CA PHE A 23 -17.66 -5.44 13.57
C PHE A 23 -16.77 -4.31 14.09
N ARG A 24 -16.51 -3.32 13.22
CA ARG A 24 -15.72 -2.14 13.61
C ARG A 24 -16.57 -1.24 14.54
N LYS A 25 -15.97 -0.75 15.61
CA LYS A 25 -16.58 0.24 16.50
C LYS A 25 -16.66 1.59 15.78
N ILE A 26 -17.80 2.28 15.91
CA ILE A 26 -17.97 3.66 15.44
C ILE A 26 -17.47 4.56 16.56
N ASN A 27 -16.25 5.09 16.41
CA ASN A 27 -15.75 6.14 17.27
C ASN A 27 -16.46 7.45 16.90
N LYS A 28 -16.62 8.37 17.86
CA LYS A 28 -17.35 9.65 17.74
C LYS A 28 -17.44 10.15 16.30
N LEU A 29 -18.67 10.37 15.83
CA LEU A 29 -18.96 11.01 14.55
C LEU A 29 -18.17 12.33 14.46
N THR A 30 -17.20 12.39 13.58
CA THR A 30 -16.60 13.66 13.20
C THR A 30 -17.70 14.52 12.60
N LYS A 31 -17.98 15.66 13.21
CA LYS A 31 -18.89 16.67 12.69
C LYS A 31 -18.24 17.31 11.46
N GLY A 32 -18.41 16.70 10.29
CA GLY A 32 -17.97 17.24 9.00
C GLY A 32 -19.17 17.55 8.12
N PRO A 33 -19.02 18.38 7.06
CA PRO A 33 -20.11 18.76 6.17
C PRO A 33 -20.76 17.58 5.45
N ASN A 34 -20.08 16.46 5.32
CA ASN A 34 -20.61 15.22 4.77
C ASN A 34 -21.08 14.28 5.87
N LYS A 35 -22.27 14.54 6.43
CA LYS A 35 -22.97 13.66 7.35
C LYS A 35 -23.35 12.36 6.63
N VAL A 36 -22.42 11.41 6.51
CA VAL A 36 -22.78 10.05 6.09
C VAL A 36 -23.62 9.46 7.21
N LYS A 37 -24.90 9.18 6.95
CA LYS A 37 -25.76 8.40 7.84
C LYS A 37 -25.17 7.00 7.96
N TYR A 38 -24.38 6.77 9.00
CA TYR A 38 -23.87 5.44 9.30
C TYR A 38 -25.03 4.56 9.78
N VAL A 39 -25.39 3.58 8.98
CA VAL A 39 -26.33 2.54 9.39
C VAL A 39 -25.56 1.56 10.26
N GLY A 40 -25.74 1.66 11.55
CA GLY A 40 -25.08 0.81 12.55
C GLY A 40 -26.09 0.29 13.58
N TRP A 41 -25.58 -0.41 14.56
CA TRP A 41 -26.35 -0.98 15.68
C TRP A 41 -25.56 -0.80 16.98
N THR A 42 -26.18 -1.06 18.12
CA THR A 42 -25.54 -0.93 19.43
C THR A 42 -25.23 -2.33 19.98
N ASP A 43 -23.98 -2.56 20.37
CA ASP A 43 -23.52 -3.83 20.95
C ASP A 43 -23.90 -3.93 22.44
N ILE A 44 -23.67 -5.09 23.04
CA ILE A 44 -24.00 -5.41 24.42
C ILE A 44 -23.37 -4.43 25.45
N ASN A 45 -22.25 -3.78 25.11
CA ASN A 45 -21.57 -2.80 25.95
C ASN A 45 -21.96 -1.35 25.61
N GLY A 46 -23.05 -1.12 24.88
CA GLY A 46 -23.50 0.19 24.45
C GLY A 46 -22.67 0.84 23.33
N GLY A 47 -21.69 0.12 22.79
CA GLY A 47 -20.84 0.61 21.69
C GLY A 47 -21.54 0.57 20.34
N LYS A 48 -21.54 1.68 19.60
CA LYS A 48 -22.05 1.71 18.22
C LYS A 48 -21.13 0.95 17.26
N ARG A 49 -21.69 0.12 16.40
CA ARG A 49 -20.97 -0.73 15.42
C ARG A 49 -21.48 -0.52 13.99
N PHE A 50 -20.60 -0.74 13.01
CA PHE A 50 -21.00 -0.76 11.61
C PHE A 50 -21.82 -2.00 11.27
N SER A 51 -22.68 -1.91 10.26
CA SER A 51 -23.56 -3.03 9.81
C SER A 51 -22.84 -4.10 9.01
N LYS A 52 -21.60 -3.85 8.59
CA LYS A 52 -20.74 -4.81 7.86
C LYS A 52 -19.61 -5.29 8.77
N CYS A 53 -19.27 -6.57 8.69
CA CYS A 53 -18.15 -7.11 9.45
C CYS A 53 -16.81 -6.65 8.86
N LYS A 54 -15.76 -6.72 9.68
CA LYS A 54 -14.39 -6.28 9.31
C LYS A 54 -13.87 -7.00 8.05
N SER A 55 -14.13 -8.30 7.92
CA SER A 55 -13.73 -9.07 6.74
C SER A 55 -14.35 -8.49 5.47
N CYS A 56 -15.68 -8.33 5.42
CA CYS A 56 -16.36 -7.75 4.27
C CYS A 56 -15.92 -6.32 3.93
N GLU A 57 -15.55 -5.51 4.94
CA GLU A 57 -14.99 -4.19 4.70
C GLU A 57 -13.60 -4.26 4.05
N ILE A 58 -12.75 -5.19 4.52
CA ILE A 58 -11.41 -5.44 3.95
C ILE A 58 -11.55 -5.93 2.50
N ASP A 59 -12.42 -6.91 2.25
CA ASP A 59 -12.61 -7.47 0.90
C ASP A 59 -13.13 -6.42 -0.08
N ARG A 60 -14.04 -5.56 0.37
CA ARG A 60 -14.52 -4.42 -0.43
C ARG A 60 -13.41 -3.42 -0.75
N ALA A 61 -12.52 -3.16 0.21
CA ALA A 61 -11.37 -2.26 -0.01
C ALA A 61 -10.38 -2.88 -1.01
N ARG A 62 -10.09 -4.18 -0.86
CA ARG A 62 -9.23 -4.94 -1.78
C ARG A 62 -9.79 -4.95 -3.20
N ASN A 63 -11.09 -5.22 -3.36
CA ASN A 63 -11.73 -5.22 -4.67
C ASN A 63 -11.66 -3.86 -5.35
N ARG A 64 -11.88 -2.76 -4.60
CA ARG A 64 -11.70 -1.40 -5.15
C ARG A 64 -10.28 -1.14 -5.61
N TYR A 65 -9.29 -1.52 -4.82
CA TYR A 65 -7.88 -1.39 -5.17
C TYR A 65 -7.53 -2.21 -6.42
N SER A 66 -8.12 -3.41 -6.58
CA SER A 66 -7.90 -4.27 -7.75
C SER A 66 -8.41 -3.66 -9.06
N VAL A 67 -9.37 -2.74 -8.98
CA VAL A 67 -9.91 -2.02 -10.15
C VAL A 67 -9.13 -0.73 -10.41
N ASN A 68 -8.84 0.05 -9.36
CA ASN A 68 -8.13 1.32 -9.47
C ASN A 68 -7.24 1.54 -8.23
N PRO A 69 -5.89 1.54 -8.39
CA PRO A 69 -4.97 1.74 -7.28
C PRO A 69 -4.82 3.19 -6.83
N ILE A 70 -5.20 4.17 -7.65
CA ILE A 70 -4.95 5.60 -7.42
C ILE A 70 -5.54 6.12 -6.10
N PRO A 71 -6.80 5.84 -5.74
CA PRO A 71 -7.35 6.31 -4.48
C PRO A 71 -6.58 5.79 -3.25
N GLN A 72 -6.04 4.56 -3.35
CA GLN A 72 -5.24 3.98 -2.27
C GLN A 72 -3.85 4.63 -2.19
N MET A 73 -3.20 4.88 -3.33
CA MET A 73 -1.91 5.58 -3.38
C MET A 73 -2.04 7.00 -2.82
N LEU A 74 -3.10 7.73 -3.19
CA LEU A 74 -3.38 9.07 -2.67
C LEU A 74 -3.60 9.05 -1.15
N SER A 75 -4.43 8.13 -0.66
CA SER A 75 -4.67 7.98 0.78
C SER A 75 -3.40 7.65 1.56
N ASN A 76 -2.58 6.73 1.04
CA ASN A 76 -1.30 6.35 1.66
C ASN A 76 -0.32 7.52 1.70
N SER A 77 -0.24 8.33 0.64
CA SER A 77 0.62 9.51 0.60
C SER A 77 0.22 10.55 1.65
N GLN A 78 -1.09 10.79 1.81
CA GLN A 78 -1.64 11.72 2.81
C GLN A 78 -1.30 11.26 4.23
N ILE A 79 -1.47 9.97 4.52
CA ILE A 79 -1.14 9.39 5.83
C ILE A 79 0.36 9.51 6.10
N THR A 80 1.19 9.12 5.13
CA THR A 80 2.65 9.16 5.25
C THR A 80 3.15 10.58 5.42
N ALA A 81 2.63 11.53 4.64
CA ALA A 81 2.99 12.94 4.74
C ALA A 81 2.68 13.51 6.13
N LYS A 82 1.51 13.19 6.67
CA LYS A 82 1.11 13.60 8.03
C LYS A 82 2.02 13.02 9.10
N ILE A 83 2.40 11.75 8.98
CA ILE A 83 3.28 11.08 9.95
C ILE A 83 4.71 11.65 9.89
N LYS A 84 5.22 11.88 8.68
CA LYS A 84 6.60 12.37 8.46
C LYS A 84 6.73 13.89 8.49
N GLY A 85 5.63 14.65 8.60
CA GLY A 85 5.65 16.12 8.58
C GLY A 85 6.15 16.72 7.28
N ILE A 86 5.88 16.07 6.13
CA ILE A 86 6.33 16.51 4.80
C ILE A 86 5.18 17.03 3.94
N ALA A 87 5.49 17.85 2.94
CA ALA A 87 4.49 18.41 2.04
C ALA A 87 3.70 17.33 1.29
N ASN A 88 2.41 17.58 1.07
CA ASN A 88 1.55 16.76 0.20
C ASN A 88 0.48 17.66 -0.42
N ASN A 89 0.59 17.95 -1.71
CA ASN A 89 -0.38 18.74 -2.46
C ASN A 89 -0.87 18.04 -3.73
N ILE A 90 -0.57 16.72 -3.87
CA ILE A 90 -1.02 15.96 -5.04
C ILE A 90 -2.51 15.68 -5.00
N THR A 91 -3.09 15.62 -6.20
CA THR A 91 -4.49 15.28 -6.44
C THR A 91 -4.63 13.90 -7.10
N ALA A 92 -5.86 13.38 -7.16
CA ALA A 92 -6.13 12.17 -7.91
C ALA A 92 -5.81 12.35 -9.41
N SER A 93 -6.12 13.52 -9.98
CA SER A 93 -5.83 13.84 -11.38
C SER A 93 -4.33 13.82 -11.70
N ASP A 94 -3.48 14.31 -10.79
CA ASP A 94 -2.03 14.25 -10.97
C ASP A 94 -1.55 12.81 -11.03
N LEU A 95 -2.09 11.94 -10.17
CA LEU A 95 -1.74 10.52 -10.16
C LEU A 95 -2.28 9.79 -11.39
N GLU A 96 -3.45 10.14 -11.89
CA GLU A 96 -4.02 9.61 -13.13
C GLU A 96 -3.13 9.96 -14.32
N GLU A 97 -2.65 11.20 -14.42
CA GLU A 97 -1.74 11.63 -15.48
C GLU A 97 -0.43 10.81 -15.47
N ILE A 98 0.17 10.59 -14.29
CA ILE A 98 1.39 9.78 -14.14
C ILE A 98 1.10 8.31 -14.50
N TRP A 99 -0.05 7.78 -14.08
CA TRP A 99 -0.46 6.40 -14.31
C TRP A 99 -0.70 6.10 -15.79
N LEU A 100 -1.35 7.01 -16.51
CA LEU A 100 -1.62 6.86 -17.94
C LEU A 100 -0.34 6.85 -18.79
N LYS A 101 0.69 7.57 -18.34
CA LYS A 101 2.00 7.58 -19.02
C LYS A 101 2.80 6.30 -18.82
N ASN A 102 2.62 5.61 -17.70
CA ASN A 102 3.46 4.49 -17.30
C ASN A 102 2.64 3.36 -16.65
N ASN A 103 2.22 2.37 -17.45
CA ASN A 103 1.58 1.16 -16.95
C ASN A 103 2.57 0.05 -16.53
N ARG A 104 3.86 0.35 -16.52
CA ARG A 104 4.98 -0.53 -16.18
C ARG A 104 5.88 0.14 -15.17
N CYS A 105 6.56 -0.66 -14.34
CA CYS A 105 7.59 -0.15 -13.44
C CYS A 105 8.79 0.35 -14.27
N PRO A 106 9.16 1.64 -14.21
CA PRO A 106 10.24 2.19 -15.03
C PRO A 106 11.63 1.67 -14.63
N VAL A 107 11.77 1.08 -13.43
CA VAL A 107 13.05 0.54 -12.93
C VAL A 107 13.24 -0.92 -13.32
N LEU A 108 12.17 -1.73 -13.25
CA LEU A 108 12.24 -3.17 -13.55
C LEU A 108 11.77 -3.52 -14.98
N ASP A 109 11.23 -2.54 -15.69
CA ASP A 109 10.56 -2.74 -16.98
C ASP A 109 9.54 -3.89 -16.99
N THR A 110 8.79 -4.03 -15.90
CA THR A 110 7.77 -5.07 -15.70
C THR A 110 6.39 -4.47 -15.56
N PRO A 111 5.33 -5.12 -16.08
CA PRO A 111 3.96 -4.69 -15.85
C PRO A 111 3.64 -4.67 -14.35
N PHE A 112 2.80 -3.72 -13.93
CA PHE A 112 2.31 -3.71 -12.57
C PHE A 112 1.31 -4.85 -12.33
N GLU A 113 1.39 -5.45 -11.15
CA GLU A 113 0.43 -6.45 -10.66
C GLU A 113 -0.46 -5.85 -9.60
N ILE A 114 -1.69 -5.49 -9.98
CA ILE A 114 -2.66 -4.96 -9.02
C ILE A 114 -3.32 -6.11 -8.26
N GLY A 115 -3.58 -5.89 -6.96
CA GLY A 115 -4.28 -6.85 -6.10
C GLY A 115 -3.46 -7.30 -4.90
N TYR A 116 -3.97 -8.32 -4.23
CA TYR A 116 -3.39 -8.87 -3.00
C TYR A 116 -3.11 -10.37 -3.17
N LYS A 117 -2.03 -10.84 -2.57
CA LYS A 117 -1.71 -12.26 -2.38
C LYS A 117 -1.50 -12.50 -0.89
N ASP A 118 -2.18 -13.48 -0.32
CA ASP A 118 -2.10 -13.84 1.11
C ASP A 118 -2.27 -12.63 2.06
N GLY A 119 -3.18 -11.74 1.70
CA GLY A 119 -3.49 -10.54 2.48
C GLY A 119 -2.50 -9.39 2.36
N LYS A 120 -1.42 -9.55 1.58
CA LYS A 120 -0.40 -8.54 1.34
C LYS A 120 -0.48 -8.01 -0.09
N SER A 121 -0.04 -6.79 -0.31
CA SER A 121 0.20 -6.24 -1.64
C SER A 121 1.23 -7.10 -2.37
N LYS A 122 1.07 -7.26 -3.68
CA LYS A 122 2.04 -7.98 -4.51
C LYS A 122 3.33 -7.16 -4.64
N ASN A 123 4.46 -7.82 -4.82
CA ASN A 123 5.75 -7.15 -4.99
C ASN A 123 5.80 -6.17 -6.18
N LEU A 124 5.09 -6.51 -7.25
CA LEU A 124 4.97 -5.66 -8.44
C LEU A 124 3.75 -4.73 -8.40
N ALA A 125 3.07 -4.58 -7.26
CA ALA A 125 1.98 -3.63 -7.11
C ALA A 125 2.46 -2.19 -7.31
N PRO A 126 1.66 -1.31 -7.92
CA PRO A 126 2.02 0.10 -8.09
C PRO A 126 2.14 0.80 -6.74
N SER A 127 3.21 1.52 -6.56
CA SER A 127 3.54 2.28 -5.35
C SER A 127 4.08 3.64 -5.72
N LEU A 128 3.71 4.65 -4.94
CA LEU A 128 4.12 6.03 -5.16
C LEU A 128 5.48 6.29 -4.50
N ASP A 129 6.49 6.55 -5.30
CA ASP A 129 7.84 6.93 -4.86
C ASP A 129 8.07 8.43 -4.97
N ARG A 130 8.90 8.97 -4.09
CA ARG A 130 9.38 10.36 -4.10
C ARG A 130 10.82 10.38 -4.58
N SER A 131 11.08 10.99 -5.74
CA SER A 131 12.44 11.10 -6.29
C SER A 131 13.41 11.68 -5.26
N VAL A 132 12.99 12.75 -4.59
CA VAL A 132 13.71 13.35 -3.45
C VAL A 132 12.83 13.24 -2.19
N PRO A 133 13.16 12.34 -1.23
CA PRO A 133 12.30 12.04 -0.08
C PRO A 133 11.87 13.27 0.73
N LYS A 134 12.77 14.25 0.93
CA LYS A 134 12.54 15.47 1.72
C LYS A 134 11.55 16.45 1.08
N LYS A 135 11.41 16.45 -0.26
CA LYS A 135 10.49 17.34 -0.97
C LYS A 135 9.01 16.99 -0.76
N GLY A 136 8.72 15.77 -0.27
CA GLY A 136 7.35 15.32 -0.06
C GLY A 136 6.63 14.89 -1.34
N TYR A 137 5.30 14.80 -1.24
CA TYR A 137 4.43 14.37 -2.34
C TYR A 137 3.95 15.59 -3.13
N ILE A 138 4.77 16.02 -4.08
CA ILE A 138 4.48 17.09 -5.04
C ILE A 138 4.64 16.55 -6.45
N LYS A 139 3.86 17.03 -7.42
CA LYS A 139 3.70 16.46 -8.77
C LYS A 139 5.05 16.14 -9.44
N ASP A 140 5.99 17.08 -9.45
CA ASP A 140 7.29 16.94 -10.15
C ASP A 140 8.33 16.10 -9.38
N ASN A 141 7.95 15.58 -8.22
CA ASN A 141 8.78 14.75 -7.36
C ASN A 141 8.32 13.29 -7.27
N LEU A 142 7.37 12.88 -8.11
CA LEU A 142 6.72 11.58 -7.98
C LEU A 142 6.92 10.69 -9.18
N LEU A 143 7.13 9.42 -8.86
CA LEU A 143 7.12 8.31 -9.82
C LEU A 143 6.21 7.21 -9.29
N ILE A 144 5.54 6.50 -10.20
CA ILE A 144 4.89 5.24 -9.85
C ILE A 144 5.87 4.12 -10.20
N VAL A 145 6.32 3.40 -9.19
CA VAL A 145 7.23 2.25 -9.31
C VAL A 145 6.59 1.02 -8.67
N SER A 146 7.18 -0.15 -8.84
CA SER A 146 6.70 -1.34 -8.09
C SER A 146 6.98 -1.21 -6.59
N ASP A 147 6.12 -1.82 -5.78
CA ASP A 147 6.24 -1.80 -4.32
C ASP A 147 7.61 -2.33 -3.84
N ILE A 148 8.15 -3.35 -4.50
CA ILE A 148 9.49 -3.86 -4.18
C ILE A 148 10.57 -2.80 -4.42
N VAL A 149 10.52 -2.05 -5.52
CA VAL A 149 11.48 -0.98 -5.82
C VAL A 149 11.38 0.14 -4.79
N ASN A 150 10.15 0.56 -4.48
CA ASN A 150 9.93 1.61 -3.48
C ASN A 150 10.42 1.19 -2.09
N ARG A 151 10.23 -0.07 -1.69
CA ARG A 151 10.76 -0.61 -0.43
C ARG A 151 12.29 -0.73 -0.42
N MET A 152 12.91 -1.07 -1.55
CA MET A 152 14.37 -1.11 -1.66
C MET A 152 14.99 0.28 -1.53
N LYS A 153 14.37 1.27 -2.17
CA LYS A 153 14.84 2.66 -2.13
C LYS A 153 14.54 3.33 -0.79
N GLN A 154 13.32 3.21 -0.29
CA GLN A 154 12.82 3.89 0.91
C GLN A 154 13.14 5.41 0.93
N ASP A 155 13.93 5.85 1.91
CA ASP A 155 14.38 7.23 2.05
C ASP A 155 15.86 7.41 1.61
N SER A 156 16.46 6.41 0.90
CA SER A 156 17.83 6.50 0.37
C SER A 156 17.95 7.60 -0.67
N THR A 157 19.10 8.25 -0.68
CA THR A 157 19.48 9.23 -1.71
C THR A 157 20.00 8.52 -2.96
N LEU A 158 20.12 9.24 -4.07
CA LEU A 158 20.77 8.71 -5.28
C LEU A 158 22.23 8.35 -5.00
N GLU A 159 22.93 9.13 -4.18
CA GLU A 159 24.30 8.87 -3.76
C GLU A 159 24.43 7.55 -2.98
N ASP A 160 23.47 7.27 -2.07
CA ASP A 160 23.43 6.00 -1.33
C ASP A 160 23.21 4.82 -2.29
N MET A 161 22.30 4.97 -3.24
CA MET A 161 22.03 3.96 -4.26
C MET A 161 23.26 3.68 -5.14
N GLU A 162 24.00 4.71 -5.54
CA GLU A 162 25.26 4.53 -6.26
C GLU A 162 26.31 3.77 -5.46
N LYS A 163 26.49 4.09 -4.18
CA LYS A 163 27.41 3.39 -3.29
C LYS A 163 27.06 1.89 -3.18
N ILE A 164 25.76 1.60 -3.00
CA ILE A 164 25.24 0.24 -2.96
C ILE A 164 25.54 -0.49 -4.28
N LEU A 165 25.21 0.13 -5.41
CA LEU A 165 25.45 -0.45 -6.74
C LEU A 165 26.95 -0.74 -6.96
N LYS A 166 27.84 0.21 -6.67
CA LYS A 166 29.29 0.04 -6.76
C LYS A 166 29.77 -1.14 -5.93
N TYR A 167 29.30 -1.24 -4.68
CA TYR A 167 29.67 -2.34 -3.79
C TYR A 167 29.28 -3.70 -4.35
N TYR A 168 28.01 -3.89 -4.72
CA TYR A 168 27.53 -5.18 -5.22
C TYR A 168 28.11 -5.52 -6.59
N THR A 169 28.34 -4.55 -7.47
CA THR A 169 29.03 -4.78 -8.74
C THR A 169 30.46 -5.29 -8.53
N LYS A 170 31.21 -4.73 -7.57
CA LYS A 170 32.54 -5.22 -7.20
C LYS A 170 32.48 -6.66 -6.65
N LEU A 171 31.52 -6.93 -5.79
CA LEU A 171 31.30 -8.26 -5.21
C LEU A 171 31.01 -9.30 -6.29
N LEU A 172 30.09 -9.00 -7.22
CA LEU A 172 29.72 -9.89 -8.32
C LEU A 172 30.93 -10.18 -9.24
N LYS A 173 31.73 -9.16 -9.59
CA LYS A 173 32.96 -9.37 -10.38
C LYS A 173 33.94 -10.31 -9.67
N LYS A 174 34.09 -10.17 -8.36
CA LYS A 174 34.94 -11.08 -7.57
C LYS A 174 34.41 -12.52 -7.59
N MET A 175 33.09 -12.70 -7.45
CA MET A 175 32.47 -14.03 -7.49
C MET A 175 32.60 -14.70 -8.86
N ILE A 176 32.42 -13.96 -9.93
CA ILE A 176 32.58 -14.46 -11.31
C ILE A 176 34.01 -14.89 -11.57
N ASN A 177 35.00 -14.09 -11.12
CA ASN A 177 36.42 -14.45 -11.27
C ASN A 177 36.77 -15.73 -10.50
N ILE A 178 36.26 -15.90 -9.28
CA ILE A 178 36.45 -17.13 -8.49
C ILE A 178 35.79 -18.33 -9.21
N SER A 179 34.57 -18.18 -9.70
CA SER A 179 33.85 -19.24 -10.43
C SER A 179 34.63 -19.69 -11.69
N ASN A 180 35.16 -18.75 -12.47
CA ASN A 180 35.98 -19.02 -13.61
C ASN A 180 37.29 -19.74 -13.26
N LEU A 181 37.93 -19.35 -12.15
CA LEU A 181 39.14 -20.02 -11.63
C LEU A 181 38.87 -21.48 -11.24
N ILE A 182 37.75 -21.74 -10.55
CA ILE A 182 37.32 -23.09 -10.15
C ILE A 182 37.05 -23.96 -11.39
N ASN A 183 36.40 -23.40 -12.42
CA ASN A 183 36.15 -24.15 -13.68
C ASN A 183 37.42 -24.49 -14.44
N ILE A 184 38.41 -23.59 -14.45
CA ILE A 184 39.71 -23.86 -15.06
C ILE A 184 40.45 -25.00 -14.33
N ILE A 185 40.42 -25.00 -13.00
CA ILE A 185 41.04 -26.05 -12.17
C ILE A 185 40.39 -27.40 -12.46
N LYS A 186 39.05 -27.48 -12.52
CA LYS A 186 38.30 -28.72 -12.80
C LYS A 186 38.48 -29.27 -14.24
N LEU A 187 38.94 -28.45 -15.16
CA LEU A 187 39.23 -28.90 -16.55
C LEU A 187 40.65 -29.45 -16.69
N ASN A 188 41.51 -29.25 -15.70
CA ASN A 188 42.91 -29.72 -15.70
C ASN A 188 43.18 -30.92 -14.81
N ASP A 189 42.13 -31.42 -14.10
CA ASP A 189 42.09 -32.68 -13.37
C ASP A 189 41.39 -33.76 -14.21
#